data_e22cf8451311233ce6f979e886b698c0
#
_entry.id   e22cf8451311233ce6f979e886b698c0
#
_cell.length_a   1.000
_cell.length_b   1.000
_cell.length_c   1.000
_cell.angle_alpha   90.00
_cell.angle_beta   90.00
_cell.angle_gamma   90.00
#
_symmetry.space_group_name_H-M   'P 1'
#
loop_
_entity.id
_entity.type
_entity.pdbx_description
1 polymer ?
#
loop_
_entity_poly.entity_id
_entity_poly.type
_entity_poly.pdbx_seq_one_letter_code
_entity_poly.pdbx_strand_id
1 'polypeptide(L)'
;MERRLENIVSRRELQAWWNDEALSPPADQGEEQGKVGPIDEEELLKASRYQFDVWCAGYNWLQSNRQSALDVRDYIENTVLPFYQKEHGLDPEQVSRMKVILVTHSMGGLVARALTQLHGYERVLGVVHGVQPATGSSTIYHHMRCGYEGIAQVVLGRNAGEVTAVVANSAGALELAPSAEYREGRPWLFLCDAQGQVLKDIDGKPRAYPQNQDPYEEIYKSSTWYGLVPEQNAQYLDMSDKKESLRVGPRDNFEDLIDSIAKFHGELSAAGYHSETYAHYGADDSRHSWRDLIWKGDPTPLETPGATLNDDENGTYNSWFRRGLPTIVQGPLEAGNPLDASGSGGDETVPTDSGQAPALAGVKASFRHGSKGKGQANTKRGYEHQESYNDARAQWAALYGVIKITQLADWHPNDKGGT
;
A
#
# COMPACT_ATOMS: atom_id res chain seq x y z
N MET A 1 -22.00 -7.64 -1.77
CA MET A 1 -22.48 -6.37 -2.31
C MET A 1 -23.93 -6.46 -2.77
N GLU A 2 -24.31 -7.40 -3.66
CA GLU A 2 -25.70 -7.63 -4.12
C GLU A 2 -26.74 -7.69 -2.99
N ARG A 3 -26.54 -8.54 -1.98
CA ARG A 3 -27.48 -8.67 -0.86
C ARG A 3 -27.65 -7.42 0.00
N ARG A 4 -26.73 -6.47 -0.05
CA ARG A 4 -26.82 -5.23 0.74
C ARG A 4 -27.54 -4.10 0.00
N LEU A 5 -27.43 -4.05 -1.32
CA LEU A 5 -28.24 -3.11 -2.11
C LEU A 5 -29.74 -3.43 -2.01
N GLU A 6 -30.09 -4.72 -1.93
CA GLU A 6 -31.47 -5.18 -1.67
C GLU A 6 -31.97 -4.87 -0.25
N ASN A 7 -31.05 -4.69 0.72
CA ASN A 7 -31.35 -4.48 2.14
C ASN A 7 -30.95 -3.08 2.65
N ILE A 8 -30.77 -2.09 1.82
CA ILE A 8 -30.59 -0.70 2.28
C ILE A 8 -31.93 -0.19 2.82
N VAL A 9 -32.09 -0.37 4.11
CA VAL A 9 -33.40 -0.39 4.76
C VAL A 9 -33.84 0.98 5.22
N SER A 10 -32.97 1.94 5.44
CA SER A 10 -33.46 3.26 5.81
C SER A 10 -32.43 4.39 5.62
N ARG A 11 -32.93 5.56 5.22
CA ARG A 11 -32.20 6.83 5.18
C ARG A 11 -31.54 7.17 6.53
N ARG A 12 -32.13 6.72 7.64
CA ARG A 12 -31.63 6.99 8.99
C ARG A 12 -30.36 6.18 9.33
N GLU A 13 -30.29 4.93 8.88
CA GLU A 13 -29.08 4.10 9.04
C GLU A 13 -27.95 4.63 8.18
N LEU A 14 -28.25 5.01 6.93
CA LEU A 14 -27.30 5.66 6.03
C LEU A 14 -26.74 6.95 6.63
N GLN A 15 -27.59 7.78 7.23
CA GLN A 15 -27.21 9.04 7.84
C GLN A 15 -26.35 8.85 9.10
N ALA A 16 -26.62 7.81 9.90
CA ALA A 16 -25.84 7.51 11.09
C ALA A 16 -24.40 7.10 10.74
N TRP A 17 -24.23 6.26 9.72
CA TRP A 17 -22.92 5.88 9.21
C TRP A 17 -22.16 7.07 8.63
N TRP A 18 -22.86 7.89 7.89
CA TRP A 18 -22.34 9.07 7.26
C TRP A 18 -21.66 10.04 8.22
N ASN A 19 -22.32 10.35 9.32
CA ASN A 19 -21.84 11.34 10.27
C ASN A 19 -20.61 10.90 11.07
N ASP A 20 -20.35 9.58 11.16
CA ASP A 20 -19.29 9.05 11.98
C ASP A 20 -18.00 8.77 11.19
N GLU A 21 -18.11 8.51 9.87
CA GLU A 21 -17.00 7.94 9.10
C GLU A 21 -16.56 8.83 7.92
N ALA A 22 -17.35 9.82 7.54
CA ALA A 22 -16.97 10.71 6.46
C ALA A 22 -15.86 11.65 6.90
N LEU A 23 -14.72 11.59 6.24
CA LEU A 23 -13.70 12.60 6.40
C LEU A 23 -13.97 13.78 5.51
N SER A 24 -14.03 14.90 6.15
CA SER A 24 -13.64 16.14 5.50
C SER A 24 -12.14 16.08 5.21
N PRO A 25 -11.65 16.58 4.09
CA PRO A 25 -10.25 16.87 3.92
C PRO A 25 -9.76 17.73 5.09
N PRO A 26 -8.46 17.71 5.41
CA PRO A 26 -7.91 18.55 6.48
C PRO A 26 -8.46 19.96 6.38
N ALA A 27 -8.92 20.51 7.50
CA ALA A 27 -9.58 21.81 7.57
C ALA A 27 -8.74 22.99 7.08
N ASP A 28 -7.44 22.79 6.96
CA ASP A 28 -6.45 23.73 6.47
C ASP A 28 -6.38 23.85 4.94
N GLN A 29 -7.02 22.95 4.19
CA GLN A 29 -7.15 23.12 2.75
C GLN A 29 -8.46 23.83 2.33
N GLY A 30 -9.08 24.55 3.23
CA GLY A 30 -10.18 25.47 3.07
C GLY A 30 -11.06 25.20 1.85
N GLU A 31 -12.32 24.98 2.08
CA GLU A 31 -13.36 24.83 1.09
C GLU A 31 -13.66 23.40 0.64
N GLU A 32 -14.85 23.02 0.89
CA GLU A 32 -15.82 22.11 0.24
C GLU A 32 -15.32 20.96 -0.67
N GLN A 33 -14.07 20.89 -1.04
CA GLN A 33 -13.50 19.76 -1.75
C GLN A 33 -13.37 18.57 -0.80
N GLY A 34 -14.36 17.66 -0.91
CA GLY A 34 -14.40 16.44 -0.11
C GLY A 34 -15.42 16.48 1.04
N LYS A 35 -16.31 17.43 1.10
CA LYS A 35 -17.57 17.22 1.83
C LYS A 35 -18.37 16.18 1.09
N VAL A 36 -18.23 14.98 1.61
CA VAL A 36 -18.95 13.83 1.13
C VAL A 36 -20.44 14.05 1.41
N GLY A 37 -21.26 14.35 0.37
CA GLY A 37 -22.71 14.48 0.51
C GLY A 37 -23.38 13.13 0.73
N PRO A 38 -24.48 13.01 1.49
CA PRO A 38 -25.17 11.73 1.70
C PRO A 38 -25.59 11.11 0.37
N ILE A 39 -25.78 9.78 0.37
CA ILE A 39 -26.53 9.13 -0.71
C ILE A 39 -27.98 9.50 -0.55
N ASP A 40 -28.58 10.06 -1.57
CA ASP A 40 -30.01 10.37 -1.57
C ASP A 40 -30.84 9.22 -2.17
N GLU A 41 -32.16 9.36 -2.08
CA GLU A 41 -33.08 8.33 -2.54
C GLU A 41 -33.07 8.17 -4.07
N GLU A 42 -32.80 9.24 -4.82
CA GLU A 42 -32.75 9.21 -6.28
C GLU A 42 -31.51 8.44 -6.74
N GLU A 43 -30.35 8.66 -6.10
CA GLU A 43 -29.11 7.93 -6.35
C GLU A 43 -29.28 6.43 -6.07
N LEU A 44 -29.97 6.07 -4.99
CA LEU A 44 -30.27 4.67 -4.66
C LEU A 44 -31.20 4.04 -5.71
N LEU A 45 -32.26 4.75 -6.09
CA LEU A 45 -33.20 4.28 -7.10
C LEU A 45 -32.51 4.10 -8.47
N LYS A 46 -31.60 5.00 -8.84
CA LYS A 46 -30.84 4.83 -10.07
C LYS A 46 -29.92 3.62 -9.99
N ALA A 47 -29.15 3.46 -8.91
CA ALA A 47 -28.27 2.33 -8.71
C ALA A 47 -29.04 0.99 -8.72
N SER A 48 -30.24 0.95 -8.14
CA SER A 48 -31.07 -0.27 -8.11
C SER A 48 -31.59 -0.76 -9.47
N ARG A 49 -31.43 0.05 -10.52
CA ARG A 49 -31.80 -0.35 -11.89
C ARG A 49 -30.73 -1.21 -12.57
N TYR A 50 -29.55 -1.29 -12.00
CA TYR A 50 -28.43 -2.07 -12.53
C TYR A 50 -28.29 -3.38 -11.75
N GLN A 51 -28.02 -4.45 -12.48
CA GLN A 51 -27.51 -5.67 -11.88
C GLN A 51 -26.00 -5.50 -11.64
N PHE A 52 -25.54 -5.85 -10.45
CA PHE A 52 -24.13 -5.80 -10.10
C PHE A 52 -23.58 -7.23 -9.98
N ASP A 53 -22.77 -7.61 -10.93
CA ASP A 53 -22.00 -8.85 -10.86
C ASP A 53 -20.59 -8.55 -10.33
N VAL A 54 -20.11 -9.36 -9.41
CA VAL A 54 -18.79 -9.21 -8.80
C VAL A 54 -17.82 -10.22 -9.38
N TRP A 55 -16.75 -9.69 -9.97
CA TRP A 55 -15.69 -10.48 -10.58
C TRP A 55 -14.39 -10.32 -9.80
N CYS A 56 -13.68 -11.43 -9.54
CA CYS A 56 -12.40 -11.42 -8.83
C CYS A 56 -11.27 -11.51 -9.85
N ALA A 57 -10.53 -10.44 -10.04
CA ALA A 57 -9.33 -10.41 -10.86
C ALA A 57 -8.09 -10.72 -9.99
N GLY A 58 -7.46 -11.86 -10.26
CA GLY A 58 -6.17 -12.23 -9.68
C GLY A 58 -5.01 -11.77 -10.56
N TYR A 59 -3.88 -11.48 -9.95
CA TYR A 59 -2.64 -11.13 -10.66
C TYR A 59 -1.41 -11.65 -9.90
N ASN A 60 -0.26 -11.70 -10.57
CA ASN A 60 0.99 -12.09 -9.95
C ASN A 60 1.58 -10.89 -9.16
N TRP A 61 1.52 -10.95 -7.84
CA TRP A 61 1.99 -9.88 -6.95
C TRP A 61 3.53 -9.69 -6.95
N LEU A 62 4.29 -10.62 -7.50
CA LEU A 62 5.76 -10.53 -7.62
C LEU A 62 6.20 -9.71 -8.84
N GLN A 63 5.38 -9.69 -9.92
CA GLN A 63 5.67 -8.87 -11.08
C GLN A 63 5.29 -7.40 -10.85
N SER A 64 5.78 -6.49 -11.70
CA SER A 64 5.44 -5.07 -11.55
C SER A 64 3.93 -4.83 -11.60
N ASN A 65 3.45 -3.87 -10.80
CA ASN A 65 2.04 -3.49 -10.82
C ASN A 65 1.60 -2.95 -12.20
N ARG A 66 2.54 -2.41 -12.98
CA ARG A 66 2.31 -2.02 -14.37
C ARG A 66 1.93 -3.24 -15.24
N GLN A 67 2.63 -4.37 -15.09
CA GLN A 67 2.31 -5.60 -15.82
C GLN A 67 1.03 -6.23 -15.28
N SER A 68 0.85 -6.26 -13.96
CA SER A 68 -0.38 -6.75 -13.32
C SER A 68 -1.63 -5.97 -13.77
N ALA A 69 -1.48 -4.67 -14.06
CA ALA A 69 -2.54 -3.87 -14.65
C ALA A 69 -2.96 -4.37 -16.04
N LEU A 70 -2.01 -4.79 -16.87
CA LEU A 70 -2.32 -5.40 -18.18
C LEU A 70 -3.01 -6.75 -18.03
N ASP A 71 -2.62 -7.55 -17.06
CA ASP A 71 -3.28 -8.82 -16.76
C ASP A 71 -4.75 -8.62 -16.35
N VAL A 72 -5.02 -7.59 -15.53
CA VAL A 72 -6.39 -7.20 -15.14
C VAL A 72 -7.18 -6.71 -16.36
N ARG A 73 -6.59 -5.90 -17.23
CA ARG A 73 -7.20 -5.49 -18.49
C ARG A 73 -7.59 -6.71 -19.33
N ASP A 74 -6.65 -7.61 -19.52
CA ASP A 74 -6.84 -8.80 -20.36
C ASP A 74 -7.91 -9.73 -19.76
N TYR A 75 -8.00 -9.81 -18.42
CA TYR A 75 -9.09 -10.50 -17.76
C TYR A 75 -10.46 -9.85 -18.04
N ILE A 76 -10.55 -8.53 -17.99
CA ILE A 76 -11.79 -7.81 -18.32
C ILE A 76 -12.17 -8.07 -19.77
N GLU A 77 -11.24 -7.87 -20.72
CA GLU A 77 -11.52 -7.97 -22.16
C GLU A 77 -11.78 -9.41 -22.63
N ASN A 78 -11.09 -10.40 -22.07
CA ASN A 78 -11.13 -11.77 -22.58
C ASN A 78 -11.99 -12.72 -21.73
N THR A 79 -12.43 -12.30 -20.54
CA THR A 79 -13.24 -13.14 -19.66
C THR A 79 -14.56 -12.46 -19.29
N VAL A 80 -14.49 -11.25 -18.71
CA VAL A 80 -15.68 -10.59 -18.18
C VAL A 80 -16.62 -10.15 -19.30
N LEU A 81 -16.14 -9.40 -20.28
CA LEU A 81 -16.98 -8.88 -21.36
C LEU A 81 -17.54 -9.98 -22.27
N PRO A 82 -16.76 -11.01 -22.68
CA PRO A 82 -17.30 -12.12 -23.45
C PRO A 82 -18.36 -12.94 -22.71
N PHE A 83 -18.30 -13.01 -21.37
CA PHE A 83 -19.35 -13.64 -20.58
C PHE A 83 -20.71 -12.99 -20.84
N TYR A 84 -20.80 -11.65 -20.79
CA TYR A 84 -22.06 -10.95 -21.03
C TYR A 84 -22.54 -11.10 -22.45
N GLN A 85 -21.65 -11.11 -23.43
CA GLN A 85 -22.00 -11.39 -24.82
C GLN A 85 -22.62 -12.78 -24.96
N LYS A 86 -22.03 -13.79 -24.33
CA LYS A 86 -22.46 -15.17 -24.46
C LYS A 86 -23.68 -15.50 -23.61
N GLU A 87 -23.67 -15.17 -22.34
CA GLU A 87 -24.67 -15.62 -21.37
C GLU A 87 -25.92 -14.70 -21.35
N HIS A 88 -25.77 -13.42 -21.66
CA HIS A 88 -26.87 -12.45 -21.71
C HIS A 88 -27.25 -12.04 -23.13
N GLY A 89 -26.59 -12.59 -24.15
CA GLY A 89 -26.93 -12.34 -25.55
C GLY A 89 -26.71 -10.86 -25.98
N LEU A 90 -25.82 -10.15 -25.31
CA LEU A 90 -25.51 -8.77 -25.67
C LEU A 90 -24.80 -8.73 -27.02
N ASP A 91 -25.17 -7.79 -27.85
CA ASP A 91 -24.49 -7.56 -29.12
C ASP A 91 -23.13 -6.85 -28.92
N PRO A 92 -22.26 -6.84 -29.93
CA PRO A 92 -20.94 -6.21 -29.83
C PRO A 92 -20.98 -4.71 -29.51
N GLU A 93 -22.04 -3.98 -29.93
CA GLU A 93 -22.19 -2.56 -29.65
C GLU A 93 -22.52 -2.34 -28.17
N GLN A 94 -23.42 -3.15 -27.60
CA GLN A 94 -23.75 -3.15 -26.18
C GLN A 94 -22.52 -3.47 -25.34
N VAL A 95 -21.76 -4.50 -25.67
CA VAL A 95 -20.52 -4.87 -24.98
C VAL A 95 -19.47 -3.75 -25.10
N SER A 96 -19.40 -3.07 -26.24
CA SER A 96 -18.44 -1.96 -26.43
C SER A 96 -18.70 -0.78 -25.48
N ARG A 97 -19.92 -0.60 -25.04
CA ARG A 97 -20.34 0.44 -24.09
C ARG A 97 -20.20 0.05 -22.62
N MET A 98 -19.99 -1.23 -22.33
CA MET A 98 -19.87 -1.70 -20.95
C MET A 98 -18.66 -1.09 -20.26
N LYS A 99 -18.84 -0.68 -19.02
CA LYS A 99 -17.82 -0.16 -18.13
C LYS A 99 -17.76 -1.03 -16.87
N VAL A 100 -16.61 -1.00 -16.22
CA VAL A 100 -16.39 -1.69 -14.95
C VAL A 100 -16.09 -0.70 -13.84
N ILE A 101 -16.44 -1.04 -12.62
CA ILE A 101 -16.01 -0.34 -11.41
C ILE A 101 -14.96 -1.20 -10.73
N LEU A 102 -13.81 -0.63 -10.45
CA LEU A 102 -12.75 -1.32 -9.72
C LEU A 102 -12.90 -1.10 -8.23
N VAL A 103 -12.93 -2.19 -7.46
CA VAL A 103 -12.83 -2.15 -5.99
C VAL A 103 -11.56 -2.87 -5.62
N THR A 104 -10.64 -2.18 -4.97
CA THR A 104 -9.29 -2.68 -4.73
C THR A 104 -8.99 -2.84 -3.26
N HIS A 105 -8.05 -3.72 -2.95
CA HIS A 105 -7.47 -3.89 -1.62
C HIS A 105 -5.95 -3.73 -1.69
N SER A 106 -5.37 -2.94 -0.81
CA SER A 106 -3.91 -2.83 -0.63
C SER A 106 -3.18 -2.53 -1.97
N MET A 107 -2.22 -3.35 -2.35
CA MET A 107 -1.44 -3.26 -3.58
C MET A 107 -2.32 -3.20 -4.85
N GLY A 108 -3.52 -3.77 -4.82
CA GLY A 108 -4.49 -3.66 -5.93
C GLY A 108 -4.83 -2.22 -6.30
N GLY A 109 -4.65 -1.29 -5.37
CA GLY A 109 -4.78 0.14 -5.64
C GLY A 109 -3.69 0.68 -6.56
N LEU A 110 -2.45 0.20 -6.45
CA LEU A 110 -1.37 0.56 -7.36
C LEU A 110 -1.62 -0.03 -8.76
N VAL A 111 -2.10 -1.28 -8.81
CA VAL A 111 -2.52 -1.94 -10.07
C VAL A 111 -3.63 -1.15 -10.77
N ALA A 112 -4.67 -0.74 -10.04
CA ALA A 112 -5.78 0.03 -10.62
C ALA A 112 -5.34 1.43 -11.09
N ARG A 113 -4.43 2.11 -10.36
CA ARG A 113 -3.83 3.36 -10.81
C ARG A 113 -3.00 3.15 -12.06
N ALA A 114 -2.17 2.11 -12.13
CA ALA A 114 -1.40 1.79 -13.33
C ALA A 114 -2.34 1.52 -14.53
N LEU A 115 -3.41 0.77 -14.33
CA LEU A 115 -4.39 0.48 -15.37
C LEU A 115 -5.05 1.75 -15.91
N THR A 116 -5.55 2.60 -15.02
CA THR A 116 -6.32 3.78 -15.41
C THR A 116 -5.45 4.96 -15.84
N GLN A 117 -4.33 5.19 -15.15
CA GLN A 117 -3.52 6.40 -15.34
C GLN A 117 -2.31 6.18 -16.25
N LEU A 118 -1.64 5.03 -16.16
CA LEU A 118 -0.46 4.78 -16.99
C LEU A 118 -0.81 4.08 -18.32
N HIS A 119 -1.81 3.19 -18.30
CA HIS A 119 -2.29 2.52 -19.52
C HIS A 119 -3.50 3.20 -20.16
N GLY A 120 -4.11 4.19 -19.50
CA GLY A 120 -5.24 4.94 -20.04
C GLY A 120 -6.44 4.06 -20.40
N TYR A 121 -6.72 3.02 -19.59
CA TYR A 121 -7.79 2.08 -19.89
C TYR A 121 -9.17 2.70 -19.62
N GLU A 122 -9.87 3.05 -20.69
CA GLU A 122 -11.09 3.88 -20.66
C GLU A 122 -12.37 3.15 -20.22
N ARG A 123 -12.33 1.81 -20.09
CA ARG A 123 -13.51 1.04 -19.63
C ARG A 123 -13.74 1.08 -18.13
N VAL A 124 -12.88 1.74 -17.38
CA VAL A 124 -13.09 1.97 -15.96
C VAL A 124 -14.02 3.17 -15.79
N LEU A 125 -15.16 2.96 -15.15
CA LEU A 125 -16.11 4.02 -14.81
C LEU A 125 -15.68 4.78 -13.55
N GLY A 126 -15.04 4.10 -12.62
CA GLY A 126 -14.50 4.66 -11.41
C GLY A 126 -13.80 3.61 -10.55
N VAL A 127 -13.12 4.07 -9.52
CA VAL A 127 -12.29 3.23 -8.65
C VAL A 127 -12.60 3.49 -7.18
N VAL A 128 -12.69 2.42 -6.41
CA VAL A 128 -12.74 2.48 -4.94
C VAL A 128 -11.50 1.83 -4.39
N HIS A 129 -10.61 2.62 -3.79
CA HIS A 129 -9.40 2.13 -3.15
C HIS A 129 -9.64 1.81 -1.67
N GLY A 130 -9.35 0.56 -1.28
CA GLY A 130 -9.32 0.16 0.12
C GLY A 130 -7.90 -0.04 0.61
N VAL A 131 -7.54 0.61 1.71
CA VAL A 131 -6.26 0.49 2.43
C VAL A 131 -5.01 0.51 1.53
N GLN A 132 -5.03 1.36 0.51
CA GLN A 132 -3.95 1.46 -0.46
C GLN A 132 -2.69 2.04 0.19
N PRO A 133 -1.49 1.41 0.04
CA PRO A 133 -0.22 2.01 0.37
C PRO A 133 0.18 3.03 -0.72
N ALA A 134 -0.50 4.17 -0.73
CA ALA A 134 -0.49 5.08 -1.87
C ALA A 134 0.88 5.75 -2.13
N THR A 135 1.67 5.94 -1.08
CA THR A 135 3.06 6.42 -1.12
C THR A 135 4.05 5.37 -0.61
N GLY A 136 3.60 4.12 -0.45
CA GLY A 136 4.37 3.00 0.07
C GLY A 136 4.21 2.77 1.57
N SER A 137 4.94 1.79 2.09
CA SER A 137 5.02 1.46 3.51
C SER A 137 6.41 0.96 3.89
N SER A 138 6.99 1.52 4.93
CA SER A 138 8.28 1.09 5.49
C SER A 138 8.23 -0.30 6.14
N THR A 139 7.05 -0.90 6.25
CA THR A 139 6.86 -2.31 6.59
C THR A 139 7.70 -3.23 5.66
N ILE A 140 7.86 -2.87 4.38
CA ILE A 140 8.73 -3.61 3.45
C ILE A 140 10.18 -3.61 3.93
N TYR A 141 10.70 -2.46 4.36
CA TYR A 141 12.05 -2.38 4.92
C TYR A 141 12.16 -3.25 6.18
N HIS A 142 11.19 -3.16 7.08
CA HIS A 142 11.17 -3.99 8.30
C HIS A 142 11.22 -5.48 7.96
N HIS A 143 10.35 -5.96 7.07
CA HIS A 143 10.33 -7.38 6.70
C HIS A 143 11.59 -7.85 5.98
N MET A 144 12.19 -7.01 5.15
CA MET A 144 13.47 -7.34 4.51
C MET A 144 14.65 -7.39 5.50
N ARG A 145 14.51 -6.77 6.67
CA ARG A 145 15.58 -6.74 7.69
C ARG A 145 15.32 -7.68 8.87
N CYS A 146 14.06 -8.07 9.10
CA CYS A 146 13.68 -8.86 10.27
C CYS A 146 12.95 -10.16 9.92
N GLY A 147 12.45 -10.30 8.69
CA GLY A 147 11.49 -11.35 8.34
C GLY A 147 10.04 -10.96 8.69
N TYR A 148 9.12 -11.87 8.41
CA TYR A 148 7.72 -11.73 8.76
C TYR A 148 7.43 -12.33 10.14
N GLU A 149 6.34 -11.89 10.76
CA GLU A 149 5.88 -12.37 12.05
C GLU A 149 4.65 -13.28 11.93
N GLY A 150 4.34 -14.03 12.98
CA GLY A 150 3.14 -14.86 13.05
C GLY A 150 3.09 -15.95 11.98
N ILE A 151 1.90 -16.22 11.43
CA ILE A 151 1.70 -17.29 10.43
C ILE A 151 2.30 -16.89 9.07
N ALA A 152 2.37 -15.60 8.76
CA ALA A 152 2.92 -15.09 7.50
C ALA A 152 4.40 -15.51 7.29
N GLN A 153 5.18 -15.66 8.36
CA GLN A 153 6.57 -16.10 8.30
C GLN A 153 6.77 -17.45 7.59
N VAL A 154 5.77 -18.34 7.63
CA VAL A 154 5.85 -19.68 7.02
C VAL A 154 5.84 -19.60 5.49
N VAL A 155 5.19 -18.58 4.94
CA VAL A 155 4.99 -18.43 3.50
C VAL A 155 5.89 -17.35 2.90
N LEU A 156 6.13 -16.26 3.64
CA LEU A 156 6.78 -15.05 3.13
C LEU A 156 8.23 -14.90 3.60
N GLY A 157 8.68 -15.69 4.59
CA GLY A 157 10.04 -15.70 5.08
C GLY A 157 10.17 -15.33 6.57
N ARG A 158 11.04 -16.05 7.28
CA ARG A 158 11.21 -15.94 8.75
C ARG A 158 12.33 -14.98 9.16
N ASN A 159 13.18 -14.64 8.21
CA ASN A 159 14.36 -13.81 8.46
C ASN A 159 14.70 -12.99 7.21
N ALA A 160 15.65 -12.07 7.35
CA ALA A 160 16.08 -11.19 6.28
C ALA A 160 16.54 -11.95 5.02
N GLY A 161 17.27 -13.08 5.18
CA GLY A 161 17.73 -13.87 4.04
C GLY A 161 16.60 -14.47 3.22
N GLU A 162 15.63 -15.13 3.88
CA GLU A 162 14.49 -15.74 3.22
C GLU A 162 13.63 -14.68 2.49
N VAL A 163 13.38 -13.52 3.13
CA VAL A 163 12.60 -12.44 2.54
C VAL A 163 13.33 -11.78 1.38
N THR A 164 14.62 -11.47 1.55
CA THR A 164 15.45 -10.83 0.50
C THR A 164 15.52 -11.70 -0.75
N ALA A 165 15.69 -13.01 -0.61
CA ALA A 165 15.74 -13.94 -1.74
C ALA A 165 14.53 -13.85 -2.67
N VAL A 166 13.35 -13.50 -2.15
CA VAL A 166 12.11 -13.34 -2.92
C VAL A 166 11.87 -11.89 -3.28
N VAL A 167 11.82 -11.01 -2.29
CA VAL A 167 11.37 -9.61 -2.45
C VAL A 167 12.38 -8.79 -3.27
N ALA A 168 13.70 -9.00 -3.08
CA ALA A 168 14.70 -8.26 -3.84
C ALA A 168 14.71 -8.57 -5.36
N ASN A 169 14.01 -9.62 -5.77
CA ASN A 169 13.83 -9.97 -7.18
C ASN A 169 12.39 -9.73 -7.69
N SER A 170 11.57 -9.03 -6.91
CA SER A 170 10.13 -8.90 -7.14
C SER A 170 9.71 -7.44 -7.25
N ALA A 171 9.55 -6.96 -8.48
CA ALA A 171 9.18 -5.56 -8.72
C ALA A 171 7.91 -5.15 -7.94
N GLY A 172 6.84 -5.95 -8.02
CA GLY A 172 5.57 -5.61 -7.35
C GLY A 172 5.67 -5.53 -5.83
N ALA A 173 6.47 -6.40 -5.21
CA ALA A 173 6.71 -6.35 -3.78
C ALA A 173 7.52 -5.10 -3.38
N LEU A 174 8.56 -4.76 -4.13
CA LEU A 174 9.38 -3.57 -3.88
C LEU A 174 8.65 -2.26 -4.21
N GLU A 175 7.70 -2.27 -5.14
CA GLU A 175 6.82 -1.12 -5.42
C GLU A 175 5.90 -0.76 -4.24
N LEU A 176 5.85 -1.59 -3.19
CA LEU A 176 5.18 -1.28 -1.92
C LEU A 176 6.08 -0.48 -0.96
N ALA A 177 7.38 -0.36 -1.25
CA ALA A 177 8.32 0.38 -0.39
C ALA A 177 8.04 1.89 -0.44
N PRO A 178 8.43 2.67 0.60
CA PRO A 178 8.29 4.11 0.62
C PRO A 178 8.82 4.80 -0.64
N SER A 179 7.98 5.59 -1.29
CA SER A 179 8.37 6.45 -2.40
C SER A 179 9.03 7.76 -1.91
N ALA A 180 9.52 8.58 -2.84
CA ALA A 180 10.03 9.90 -2.50
C ALA A 180 8.97 10.83 -1.86
N GLU A 181 7.67 10.55 -2.08
CA GLU A 181 6.57 11.30 -1.48
C GLU A 181 6.15 10.79 -0.10
N TYR A 182 6.67 9.63 0.31
CA TYR A 182 6.34 9.06 1.61
C TYR A 182 6.66 10.06 2.72
N ARG A 183 5.68 10.31 3.61
CA ARG A 183 5.79 11.35 4.65
C ARG A 183 6.19 12.75 4.11
N GLU A 184 5.73 13.09 2.92
CA GLU A 184 6.09 14.36 2.27
C GLU A 184 7.61 14.51 2.03
N GLY A 185 8.32 13.40 1.80
CA GLY A 185 9.77 13.35 1.63
C GLY A 185 10.57 13.49 2.93
N ARG A 186 9.91 13.46 4.10
CA ARG A 186 10.61 13.52 5.41
C ARG A 186 11.29 12.20 5.74
N PRO A 187 12.39 12.23 6.52
CA PRO A 187 13.05 11.02 7.01
C PRO A 187 12.10 10.09 7.77
N TRP A 188 12.28 8.78 7.57
CA TRP A 188 11.53 7.74 8.23
C TRP A 188 12.40 6.60 8.80
N LEU A 189 13.71 6.60 8.51
CA LEU A 189 14.70 5.67 9.06
C LEU A 189 15.71 6.46 9.89
N PHE A 190 15.80 6.16 11.18
CA PHE A 190 16.60 6.89 12.15
C PHE A 190 17.69 5.99 12.76
N LEU A 191 18.92 6.48 12.77
CA LEU A 191 20.00 5.83 13.49
C LEU A 191 20.20 6.57 14.83
N CYS A 192 20.01 5.84 15.93
CA CYS A 192 19.98 6.40 17.26
C CYS A 192 21.01 5.73 18.18
N ASP A 193 21.42 6.47 19.21
CA ASP A 193 22.16 5.88 20.31
C ASP A 193 21.27 4.95 21.17
N ALA A 194 21.88 4.31 22.17
CA ALA A 194 21.15 3.40 23.07
C ALA A 194 20.05 4.11 23.89
N GLN A 195 20.07 5.45 23.99
CA GLN A 195 19.08 6.27 24.64
C GLN A 195 17.96 6.75 23.68
N GLY A 196 18.08 6.40 22.39
CA GLY A 196 17.11 6.78 21.36
C GLY A 196 17.32 8.21 20.82
N GLN A 197 18.45 8.85 21.08
CA GLN A 197 18.79 10.13 20.50
C GLN A 197 19.37 9.94 19.11
N VAL A 198 18.91 10.72 18.12
CA VAL A 198 19.41 10.63 16.75
C VAL A 198 20.90 10.93 16.71
N LEU A 199 21.66 9.99 16.18
CA LEU A 199 23.09 10.14 15.95
C LEU A 199 23.36 11.25 14.92
N LYS A 200 24.55 11.81 14.97
CA LYS A 200 25.01 12.79 13.99
C LYS A 200 26.17 12.20 13.19
N ASP A 201 26.25 12.62 11.95
CA ASP A 201 27.42 12.35 11.12
C ASP A 201 28.62 13.26 11.50
N ILE A 202 29.71 13.13 10.75
CA ILE A 202 30.92 13.91 10.99
C ILE A 202 30.72 15.42 10.80
N ASP A 203 29.75 15.80 9.97
CA ASP A 203 29.40 17.20 9.70
C ASP A 203 28.32 17.75 10.65
N GLY A 204 27.91 16.93 11.62
CA GLY A 204 26.91 17.29 12.63
C GLY A 204 25.45 17.18 12.14
N LYS A 205 25.20 16.64 10.96
CA LYS A 205 23.84 16.39 10.46
C LYS A 205 23.21 15.18 11.14
N PRO A 206 21.90 15.20 11.40
CA PRO A 206 21.18 14.04 11.92
C PRO A 206 21.29 12.84 10.96
N ARG A 207 21.55 11.65 11.50
CA ARG A 207 21.51 10.39 10.75
C ARG A 207 20.08 9.88 10.64
N ALA A 208 19.28 10.60 9.89
CA ALA A 208 17.88 10.35 9.60
C ALA A 208 17.70 10.32 8.08
N TYR A 209 17.12 9.27 7.55
CA TYR A 209 17.06 9.00 6.11
C TYR A 209 15.62 8.86 5.59
N PRO A 210 15.34 9.23 4.33
CA PRO A 210 16.25 9.90 3.41
C PRO A 210 16.53 11.36 3.82
N GLN A 211 17.75 11.85 3.59
CA GLN A 211 18.12 13.26 3.87
C GLN A 211 17.76 14.20 2.71
N ASN A 212 17.76 13.67 1.48
CA ASN A 212 17.52 14.42 0.25
C ASN A 212 16.22 13.99 -0.45
N GLN A 213 15.28 13.44 0.28
CA GLN A 213 14.00 12.93 -0.25
C GLN A 213 14.16 11.77 -1.27
N ASP A 214 15.30 11.11 -1.27
CA ASP A 214 15.61 10.02 -2.18
C ASP A 214 15.86 8.70 -1.42
N PRO A 215 14.81 7.93 -1.11
CA PRO A 215 14.97 6.65 -0.44
C PRO A 215 15.65 5.61 -1.34
N TYR A 216 15.60 5.78 -2.66
CA TYR A 216 16.16 4.82 -3.61
C TYR A 216 17.68 4.78 -3.54
N GLU A 217 18.32 5.95 -3.58
CA GLU A 217 19.78 6.06 -3.48
C GLU A 217 20.26 5.92 -2.02
N GLU A 218 19.58 6.58 -1.08
CA GLU A 218 20.08 6.70 0.30
C GLU A 218 19.83 5.44 1.15
N ILE A 219 18.82 4.64 0.81
CA ILE A 219 18.43 3.46 1.60
C ILE A 219 18.44 2.19 0.73
N TYR A 220 17.76 2.18 -0.43
CA TYR A 220 17.50 0.93 -1.14
C TYR A 220 18.74 0.43 -1.87
N LYS A 221 19.47 1.27 -2.58
CA LYS A 221 20.74 0.91 -3.23
C LYS A 221 21.94 0.93 -2.28
N SER A 222 21.77 1.55 -1.10
CA SER A 222 22.86 1.63 -0.14
C SER A 222 23.32 0.24 0.33
N SER A 223 24.61 -0.06 0.16
CA SER A 223 25.24 -1.29 0.67
C SER A 223 25.64 -1.20 2.15
N THR A 224 25.41 -0.04 2.79
CA THR A 224 25.71 0.17 4.22
C THR A 224 24.88 -0.78 5.09
N TRP A 225 25.31 -0.94 6.33
CA TRP A 225 24.66 -1.85 7.28
C TRP A 225 23.15 -1.54 7.51
N TYR A 226 22.72 -0.30 7.32
CA TYR A 226 21.32 0.11 7.40
C TYR A 226 20.61 0.17 6.04
N GLY A 227 21.27 -0.19 4.97
CA GLY A 227 20.66 -0.30 3.64
C GLY A 227 19.57 -1.38 3.59
N LEU A 228 18.74 -1.36 2.55
CA LEU A 228 17.68 -2.34 2.36
C LEU A 228 18.25 -3.76 2.21
N VAL A 229 19.32 -3.89 1.42
CA VAL A 229 20.13 -5.11 1.30
C VAL A 229 21.60 -4.76 1.57
N PRO A 230 22.07 -4.87 2.83
CA PRO A 230 23.48 -4.61 3.17
C PRO A 230 24.45 -5.53 2.42
N GLU A 231 25.71 -5.14 2.37
CA GLU A 231 26.75 -5.92 1.67
C GLU A 231 26.84 -7.36 2.14
N GLN A 232 26.74 -7.60 3.45
CA GLN A 232 26.77 -8.96 4.00
C GLN A 232 25.58 -9.82 3.59
N ASN A 233 24.48 -9.21 3.16
CA ASN A 233 23.26 -9.89 2.71
C ASN A 233 23.19 -9.97 1.17
N ALA A 234 24.17 -9.46 0.45
CA ALA A 234 24.22 -9.48 -1.02
C ALA A 234 24.17 -10.91 -1.60
N GLN A 235 24.60 -11.91 -0.84
CA GLN A 235 24.48 -13.32 -1.21
C GLN A 235 23.05 -13.79 -1.46
N TYR A 236 22.04 -13.13 -0.91
CA TYR A 236 20.63 -13.45 -1.10
C TYR A 236 20.02 -12.81 -2.36
N LEU A 237 20.75 -11.95 -3.05
CA LEU A 237 20.32 -11.36 -4.32
C LEU A 237 20.35 -12.35 -5.48
N ASP A 238 21.22 -13.37 -5.41
CA ASP A 238 21.28 -14.43 -6.41
C ASP A 238 21.06 -15.80 -5.76
N MET A 239 19.86 -16.31 -5.90
CA MET A 239 19.46 -17.64 -5.44
C MET A 239 19.42 -18.66 -6.59
N SER A 240 19.96 -18.32 -7.76
CA SER A 240 20.02 -19.25 -8.88
C SER A 240 21.14 -20.29 -8.67
N ASP A 241 20.80 -21.57 -8.83
CA ASP A 241 21.79 -22.65 -8.93
C ASP A 241 22.59 -22.61 -10.25
N LYS A 242 22.25 -21.71 -11.13
CA LYS A 242 22.88 -21.56 -12.44
C LYS A 242 24.09 -20.65 -12.33
N LYS A 243 25.28 -21.23 -12.36
CA LYS A 243 26.56 -20.55 -12.60
C LYS A 243 26.69 -20.01 -14.03
N GLU A 244 25.60 -19.71 -14.72
CA GLU A 244 25.69 -19.01 -15.99
C GLU A 244 26.10 -17.58 -15.69
N SER A 245 27.19 -17.14 -16.32
CA SER A 245 27.68 -15.77 -16.26
C SER A 245 26.58 -14.81 -16.67
N LEU A 246 25.85 -14.30 -15.68
CA LEU A 246 24.96 -13.16 -15.91
C LEU A 246 25.82 -12.04 -16.48
N ARG A 247 25.36 -11.37 -17.51
CA ARG A 247 26.05 -10.20 -18.10
C ARG A 247 26.16 -9.05 -17.10
N VAL A 248 25.32 -9.08 -16.05
CA VAL A 248 25.17 -8.07 -15.01
C VAL A 248 25.21 -8.82 -13.66
N GLY A 249 25.89 -8.27 -12.68
CA GLY A 249 25.98 -8.86 -11.34
C GLY A 249 24.63 -8.80 -10.60
N PRO A 250 24.41 -9.67 -9.59
CA PRO A 250 23.16 -9.66 -8.81
C PRO A 250 22.85 -8.31 -8.16
N ARG A 251 23.87 -7.61 -7.67
CA ARG A 251 23.73 -6.27 -7.10
C ARG A 251 23.30 -5.25 -8.16
N ASP A 252 23.92 -5.28 -9.32
CA ASP A 252 23.58 -4.35 -10.41
C ASP A 252 22.16 -4.62 -10.90
N ASN A 253 21.73 -5.88 -11.01
CA ASN A 253 20.34 -6.22 -11.34
C ASN A 253 19.36 -5.69 -10.30
N PHE A 254 19.69 -5.77 -9.02
CA PHE A 254 18.85 -5.23 -7.95
C PHE A 254 18.79 -3.70 -8.03
N GLU A 255 19.89 -3.02 -8.29
CA GLU A 255 19.93 -1.56 -8.45
C GLU A 255 19.13 -1.10 -9.67
N ASP A 256 19.24 -1.79 -10.82
CA ASP A 256 18.41 -1.55 -12.00
C ASP A 256 16.91 -1.73 -11.68
N LEU A 257 16.57 -2.72 -10.86
CA LEU A 257 15.20 -2.92 -10.41
C LEU A 257 14.72 -1.75 -9.54
N ILE A 258 15.55 -1.27 -8.61
CA ILE A 258 15.23 -0.09 -7.79
C ILE A 258 15.02 1.15 -8.67
N ASP A 259 15.82 1.35 -9.73
CA ASP A 259 15.61 2.45 -10.69
C ASP A 259 14.26 2.34 -11.42
N SER A 260 13.88 1.12 -11.79
CA SER A 260 12.56 0.86 -12.38
C SER A 260 11.41 1.19 -11.42
N ILE A 261 11.59 0.91 -10.14
CA ILE A 261 10.60 1.21 -9.08
C ILE A 261 10.51 2.72 -8.85
N ALA A 262 11.65 3.41 -8.78
CA ALA A 262 11.68 4.87 -8.66
C ALA A 262 10.92 5.54 -9.83
N LYS A 263 11.13 5.04 -11.05
CA LYS A 263 10.41 5.49 -12.23
C LYS A 263 8.91 5.21 -12.13
N PHE A 264 8.51 4.01 -11.72
CA PHE A 264 7.10 3.65 -11.56
C PHE A 264 6.40 4.54 -10.54
N HIS A 265 7.00 4.77 -9.38
CA HIS A 265 6.46 5.66 -8.35
C HIS A 265 6.33 7.11 -8.86
N GLY A 266 7.34 7.63 -9.54
CA GLY A 266 7.30 8.98 -10.11
C GLY A 266 6.22 9.13 -11.18
N GLU A 267 6.02 8.14 -12.04
CA GLU A 267 4.96 8.15 -13.04
C GLU A 267 3.56 8.09 -12.41
N LEU A 268 3.35 7.25 -11.39
CA LEU A 268 2.08 7.21 -10.66
C LEU A 268 1.80 8.51 -9.92
N SER A 269 2.81 9.10 -9.30
CA SER A 269 2.70 10.39 -8.62
C SER A 269 2.25 11.47 -9.61
N ALA A 270 2.94 11.61 -10.73
CA ALA A 270 2.63 12.59 -11.79
C ALA A 270 1.26 12.37 -12.44
N ALA A 271 0.83 11.11 -12.59
CA ALA A 271 -0.43 10.76 -13.22
C ALA A 271 -1.66 10.90 -12.27
N GLY A 272 -1.43 10.84 -10.96
CA GLY A 272 -2.48 11.02 -9.94
C GLY A 272 -3.47 9.85 -9.85
N TYR A 273 -4.77 10.17 -9.85
CA TYR A 273 -5.87 9.23 -9.67
C TYR A 273 -6.92 9.38 -10.79
N HIS A 274 -7.71 8.33 -10.99
CA HIS A 274 -8.88 8.41 -11.84
C HIS A 274 -9.85 9.48 -11.31
N SER A 275 -10.51 10.23 -12.20
CA SER A 275 -11.41 11.35 -11.82
C SER A 275 -12.55 10.93 -10.88
N GLU A 276 -12.98 9.68 -11.00
CA GLU A 276 -14.04 9.09 -10.17
C GLU A 276 -13.42 8.11 -9.18
N THR A 277 -12.56 8.63 -8.29
CA THR A 277 -11.91 7.85 -7.25
C THR A 277 -12.52 8.13 -5.88
N TYR A 278 -12.78 7.04 -5.18
CA TYR A 278 -13.17 6.96 -3.77
C TYR A 278 -12.17 6.13 -3.02
N ALA A 279 -11.94 6.42 -1.74
CA ALA A 279 -10.94 5.69 -0.96
C ALA A 279 -11.40 5.48 0.48
N HIS A 280 -10.84 4.46 1.13
CA HIS A 280 -10.87 4.32 2.59
C HIS A 280 -9.54 3.78 3.10
N TYR A 281 -9.19 4.16 4.33
CA TYR A 281 -7.92 3.76 4.93
C TYR A 281 -8.00 3.65 6.45
N GLY A 282 -7.09 2.87 7.03
CA GLY A 282 -6.93 2.73 8.47
C GLY A 282 -6.14 3.90 9.07
N ALA A 283 -6.61 4.38 10.21
CA ALA A 283 -5.94 5.40 11.02
C ALA A 283 -6.17 5.09 12.51
N ASP A 284 -5.90 3.85 12.88
CA ASP A 284 -6.09 3.34 14.22
C ASP A 284 -4.81 3.50 15.02
N ASP A 285 -4.83 4.37 16.04
CA ASP A 285 -3.70 4.60 16.92
C ASP A 285 -3.32 3.37 17.78
N SER A 286 -4.22 2.40 17.89
CA SER A 286 -3.93 1.12 18.55
C SER A 286 -3.28 0.08 17.62
N ARG A 287 -3.22 0.38 16.30
CA ARG A 287 -2.62 -0.44 15.25
C ARG A 287 -1.39 0.24 14.71
N HIS A 288 -0.27 -0.03 15.37
CA HIS A 288 1.01 0.52 14.93
C HIS A 288 1.36 -0.08 13.56
N SER A 289 1.50 0.80 12.59
CA SER A 289 2.20 0.50 11.35
C SER A 289 3.66 0.93 11.51
N TRP A 290 4.55 0.34 10.76
CA TRP A 290 5.98 0.65 10.79
C TRP A 290 6.29 1.99 10.11
N ARG A 291 5.51 3.06 10.39
CA ARG A 291 5.62 4.36 9.70
C ARG A 291 7.04 4.91 9.70
N ASP A 292 7.68 4.83 10.84
CA ASP A 292 9.04 5.26 11.12
C ASP A 292 9.79 4.15 11.83
N LEU A 293 11.08 4.03 11.54
CA LEU A 293 11.93 2.95 12.04
C LEU A 293 13.17 3.50 12.73
N ILE A 294 13.57 2.86 13.80
CA ILE A 294 14.72 3.25 14.61
C ILE A 294 15.68 2.07 14.75
N TRP A 295 16.94 2.27 14.36
CA TRP A 295 18.06 1.46 14.79
C TRP A 295 18.68 2.06 16.04
N LYS A 296 18.64 1.36 17.17
CA LYS A 296 19.21 1.83 18.46
C LYS A 296 20.52 1.10 18.78
N GLY A 297 21.51 1.85 19.24
CA GLY A 297 22.76 1.28 19.76
C GLY A 297 23.99 2.12 19.45
N ASP A 298 25.16 1.46 19.36
CA ASP A 298 26.41 2.10 18.97
C ASP A 298 26.87 1.54 17.60
N PRO A 299 26.73 2.28 16.50
CA PRO A 299 27.12 1.81 15.18
C PRO A 299 28.65 1.83 14.95
N THR A 300 29.44 2.39 15.86
CA THR A 300 30.90 2.51 15.69
C THR A 300 31.58 1.20 15.29
N PRO A 301 31.25 0.03 15.89
CA PRO A 301 31.81 -1.23 15.43
C PRO A 301 31.38 -1.62 14.01
N LEU A 302 30.16 -1.25 13.58
CA LEU A 302 29.66 -1.52 12.23
C LEU A 302 30.38 -0.70 11.16
N GLU A 303 30.90 0.44 11.56
CA GLU A 303 31.56 1.41 10.68
C GLU A 303 33.09 1.36 10.77
N THR A 304 33.62 0.48 11.64
CA THR A 304 35.05 0.31 11.78
C THR A 304 35.59 -0.71 10.76
N PRO A 305 36.54 -0.34 9.90
CA PRO A 305 37.09 -1.25 8.91
C PRO A 305 37.68 -2.52 9.57
N GLY A 306 37.31 -3.69 9.05
CA GLY A 306 37.78 -5.00 9.53
C GLY A 306 37.08 -5.49 10.81
N ALA A 307 36.07 -4.83 11.32
CA ALA A 307 35.24 -5.37 12.39
C ALA A 307 34.48 -6.61 11.90
N THR A 308 34.48 -7.67 12.69
CA THR A 308 33.67 -8.85 12.42
C THR A 308 32.29 -8.63 13.04
N LEU A 309 31.34 -8.50 12.18
CA LEU A 309 29.95 -8.26 12.57
C LEU A 309 29.08 -9.44 12.18
N ASN A 310 28.06 -9.68 12.95
CA ASN A 310 27.05 -10.68 12.68
C ASN A 310 25.68 -10.01 12.67
N ASP A 311 25.04 -9.98 11.51
CA ASP A 311 23.62 -9.72 11.37
C ASP A 311 22.89 -11.00 11.80
N ASP A 312 22.00 -10.92 12.77
CA ASP A 312 21.20 -12.07 13.18
C ASP A 312 20.02 -12.36 12.24
N GLU A 313 19.89 -11.55 11.18
CA GLU A 313 18.83 -11.60 10.18
C GLU A 313 17.40 -11.36 10.76
N ASN A 314 17.34 -10.89 12.02
CA ASN A 314 16.09 -10.55 12.71
C ASN A 314 16.13 -9.12 13.28
N GLY A 315 16.88 -8.24 12.64
CA GLY A 315 16.95 -6.83 12.98
C GLY A 315 17.92 -6.51 14.11
N THR A 316 18.93 -7.35 14.35
CA THR A 316 19.94 -7.08 15.37
C THR A 316 21.34 -7.34 14.85
N TYR A 317 22.24 -6.40 15.07
CA TYR A 317 23.66 -6.56 14.82
C TYR A 317 24.44 -6.82 16.11
N ASN A 318 25.29 -7.84 16.09
CA ASN A 318 26.14 -8.24 17.18
C ASN A 318 27.61 -8.09 16.78
N SER A 319 28.45 -7.58 17.68
CA SER A 319 29.93 -7.66 17.56
C SER A 319 30.47 -8.82 18.37
N TRP A 320 31.44 -9.56 17.79
CA TRP A 320 32.18 -10.58 18.48
C TRP A 320 33.55 -10.04 18.89
N PHE A 321 33.73 -9.78 20.18
CA PHE A 321 35.09 -9.54 20.72
C PHE A 321 35.77 -10.86 21.04
N ARG A 322 37.06 -10.93 20.78
CA ARG A 322 37.89 -12.15 20.88
C ARG A 322 37.81 -12.96 22.18
N ARG A 323 37.13 -12.49 23.22
CA ARG A 323 37.04 -13.14 24.55
C ARG A 323 35.72 -12.92 25.29
N GLY A 324 34.59 -12.69 24.63
CA GLY A 324 33.36 -12.41 25.36
C GLY A 324 32.10 -12.95 24.70
N LEU A 325 30.98 -12.77 25.37
CA LEU A 325 29.68 -12.98 24.81
C LEU A 325 29.44 -11.95 23.69
N PRO A 326 28.66 -12.29 22.64
CA PRO A 326 28.31 -11.33 21.63
C PRO A 326 27.60 -10.13 22.28
N THR A 327 28.03 -8.93 21.90
CA THR A 327 27.40 -7.69 22.40
C THR A 327 26.56 -7.09 21.30
N ILE A 328 25.32 -6.78 21.61
CA ILE A 328 24.44 -6.07 20.68
C ILE A 328 25.05 -4.70 20.42
N VAL A 329 25.25 -4.38 19.16
CA VAL A 329 25.83 -3.11 18.72
C VAL A 329 24.73 -2.19 18.19
N GLN A 330 23.79 -2.76 17.44
CA GLN A 330 22.61 -2.09 16.90
C GLN A 330 21.41 -3.03 16.94
N GLY A 331 20.26 -2.51 17.28
CA GLY A 331 19.01 -3.25 17.31
C GLY A 331 18.43 -3.45 18.72
N PRO A 332 17.28 -4.06 18.81
CA PRO A 332 16.46 -4.48 17.65
C PRO A 332 15.98 -3.28 16.82
N LEU A 333 15.63 -3.53 15.55
CA LEU A 333 14.94 -2.55 14.72
C LEU A 333 13.54 -2.34 15.28
N GLU A 334 13.22 -1.12 15.67
CA GLU A 334 11.97 -0.77 16.34
C GLU A 334 11.13 0.23 15.51
N ALA A 335 9.82 0.18 15.69
CA ALA A 335 8.95 1.25 15.20
C ALA A 335 9.10 2.49 16.10
N GLY A 336 9.19 3.68 15.49
CA GLY A 336 9.21 4.93 16.22
C GLY A 336 9.88 6.07 15.48
N ASN A 337 9.64 7.28 15.96
CA ASN A 337 10.28 8.49 15.46
C ASN A 337 10.80 9.32 16.64
N PRO A 338 12.13 9.47 16.79
CA PRO A 338 12.70 10.22 17.90
C PRO A 338 12.48 11.73 17.79
N LEU A 339 12.05 12.23 16.63
CA LEU A 339 11.82 13.65 16.36
C LEU A 339 10.33 14.01 16.37
N ASP A 340 9.44 13.02 16.39
CA ASP A 340 8.00 13.22 16.30
C ASP A 340 7.27 12.20 17.17
N ALA A 341 6.70 12.68 18.25
CA ALA A 341 5.93 11.87 19.19
C ALA A 341 4.50 11.58 18.68
N SER A 342 4.09 12.09 17.53
CA SER A 342 2.83 11.71 16.92
C SER A 342 2.87 10.22 16.56
N GLY A 343 1.84 9.48 16.98
CA GLY A 343 1.81 8.04 16.86
C GLY A 343 1.98 7.53 15.42
N SER A 344 2.39 6.28 15.31
CA SER A 344 2.51 5.56 14.03
C SER A 344 1.22 4.79 13.70
N GLY A 345 0.05 5.37 13.96
CA GLY A 345 -1.24 4.76 13.67
C GLY A 345 -1.41 4.38 12.20
N GLY A 346 -2.24 3.39 11.95
CA GLY A 346 -2.50 2.88 10.61
C GLY A 346 -3.45 1.68 10.65
N ASP A 347 -3.08 0.62 9.94
CA ASP A 347 -3.81 -0.66 9.92
C ASP A 347 -2.87 -1.87 10.12
N GLU A 348 -1.73 -1.69 10.80
CA GLU A 348 -0.60 -2.62 11.00
C GLU A 348 0.36 -2.74 9.81
N THR A 349 -0.09 -2.44 8.59
CA THR A 349 0.69 -2.59 7.36
C THR A 349 0.92 -1.26 6.66
N VAL A 350 -0.15 -0.48 6.50
CA VAL A 350 -0.11 0.82 5.83
C VAL A 350 -0.27 1.93 6.86
N PRO A 351 0.71 2.83 6.99
CA PRO A 351 0.59 3.99 7.87
C PRO A 351 -0.48 4.96 7.39
N THR A 352 -1.08 5.67 8.33
CA THR A 352 -2.08 6.71 8.05
C THR A 352 -1.61 7.69 6.98
N ASP A 353 -0.36 8.15 7.05
CA ASP A 353 0.22 9.12 6.11
C ASP A 353 0.15 8.61 4.65
N SER A 354 0.42 7.33 4.43
CA SER A 354 0.32 6.71 3.11
C SER A 354 -1.14 6.48 2.70
N GLY A 355 -1.95 5.96 3.61
CA GLY A 355 -3.36 5.68 3.35
C GLY A 355 -4.20 6.92 3.04
N GLN A 356 -3.86 8.07 3.62
CA GLN A 356 -4.57 9.33 3.39
C GLN A 356 -4.17 10.07 2.10
N ALA A 357 -3.09 9.66 1.43
CA ALA A 357 -2.59 10.36 0.25
C ALA A 357 -3.64 10.56 -0.87
N PRO A 358 -4.58 9.63 -1.13
CA PRO A 358 -5.69 9.89 -2.05
C PRO A 358 -6.56 11.09 -1.63
N ALA A 359 -6.83 11.26 -0.33
CA ALA A 359 -7.59 12.40 0.17
C ALA A 359 -6.87 13.73 -0.07
N LEU A 360 -5.56 13.75 0.16
CA LEU A 360 -4.71 14.92 -0.09
C LEU A 360 -4.61 15.26 -1.57
N ALA A 361 -4.71 14.26 -2.45
CA ALA A 361 -4.77 14.44 -3.90
C ALA A 361 -6.13 14.90 -4.43
N GLY A 362 -7.13 15.10 -3.57
CA GLY A 362 -8.43 15.65 -3.94
C GLY A 362 -9.35 14.66 -4.67
N VAL A 363 -9.29 13.36 -4.33
CA VAL A 363 -10.28 12.38 -4.81
C VAL A 363 -11.70 12.73 -4.36
N LYS A 364 -12.73 12.14 -4.99
CA LYS A 364 -14.14 12.46 -4.74
C LYS A 364 -14.56 12.34 -3.27
N ALA A 365 -14.11 11.27 -2.62
CA ALA A 365 -14.28 11.07 -1.18
C ALA A 365 -13.23 10.13 -0.62
N SER A 366 -12.89 10.33 0.64
CA SER A 366 -12.02 9.43 1.38
C SER A 366 -12.52 9.25 2.80
N PHE A 367 -12.50 8.00 3.30
CA PHE A 367 -13.00 7.63 4.61
C PHE A 367 -11.85 7.15 5.49
N ARG A 368 -11.74 7.75 6.65
CA ARG A 368 -10.72 7.41 7.64
C ARG A 368 -11.32 6.51 8.72
N HIS A 369 -10.74 5.36 8.96
CA HIS A 369 -11.25 4.41 9.93
C HIS A 369 -10.27 4.30 11.12
N GLY A 370 -10.68 4.91 12.25
CA GLY A 370 -9.93 4.85 13.50
C GLY A 370 -10.28 3.63 14.36
N SER A 371 -9.76 3.61 15.59
CA SER A 371 -9.91 2.50 16.54
C SER A 371 -11.35 2.23 17.01
N LYS A 372 -12.24 3.22 16.90
CA LYS A 372 -13.62 3.14 17.42
C LYS A 372 -14.61 3.70 16.42
N GLY A 373 -15.38 2.82 15.79
CA GLY A 373 -16.63 3.21 15.14
C GLY A 373 -17.78 3.15 16.16
N LYS A 374 -18.68 4.16 16.16
CA LYS A 374 -19.92 4.10 16.95
C LYS A 374 -20.79 2.96 16.43
N GLY A 375 -21.24 2.10 17.33
CA GLY A 375 -22.16 1.01 17.01
C GLY A 375 -21.50 -0.34 16.69
N GLN A 376 -20.18 -0.46 16.70
CA GLN A 376 -19.52 -1.76 16.56
C GLN A 376 -19.30 -2.42 17.92
N ALA A 377 -20.09 -3.44 18.19
CA ALA A 377 -20.07 -4.17 19.47
C ALA A 377 -18.81 -5.04 19.65
N ASN A 378 -17.87 -5.12 18.70
CA ASN A 378 -16.84 -6.16 18.75
C ASN A 378 -15.51 -5.90 18.03
N THR A 379 -15.01 -4.69 17.94
CA THR A 379 -13.63 -4.50 17.51
C THR A 379 -12.66 -4.61 18.69
N LYS A 380 -12.55 -5.79 19.28
CA LYS A 380 -11.48 -6.10 20.24
C LYS A 380 -10.08 -6.00 19.62
N ARG A 381 -9.97 -5.84 18.29
CA ARG A 381 -8.71 -5.89 17.55
C ARG A 381 -8.36 -4.63 16.76
N GLY A 382 -9.21 -3.61 16.74
CA GLY A 382 -8.98 -2.40 15.95
C GLY A 382 -9.18 -2.61 14.44
N TYR A 383 -8.77 -1.65 13.61
CA TYR A 383 -8.86 -1.70 12.15
C TYR A 383 -7.61 -2.40 11.57
N GLU A 384 -7.79 -3.60 11.03
CA GLU A 384 -6.72 -4.47 10.56
C GLU A 384 -6.65 -4.52 9.03
N HIS A 385 -5.45 -4.49 8.47
CA HIS A 385 -5.21 -4.38 7.04
C HIS A 385 -5.86 -5.50 6.22
N GLN A 386 -5.54 -6.77 6.55
CA GLN A 386 -6.03 -7.92 5.79
C GLN A 386 -7.53 -8.12 5.96
N GLU A 387 -8.06 -7.83 7.14
CA GLU A 387 -9.46 -7.98 7.49
C GLU A 387 -10.28 -6.70 7.22
N SER A 388 -9.69 -5.69 6.57
CA SER A 388 -10.31 -4.37 6.41
C SER A 388 -11.71 -4.44 5.77
N TYR A 389 -11.91 -5.28 4.76
CA TYR A 389 -13.23 -5.44 4.14
C TYR A 389 -14.22 -6.31 4.94
N ASN A 390 -13.80 -6.90 6.07
CA ASN A 390 -14.72 -7.47 7.07
C ASN A 390 -15.22 -6.40 8.04
N ASP A 391 -14.60 -5.23 8.09
CA ASP A 391 -15.09 -4.07 8.82
C ASP A 391 -16.29 -3.45 8.10
N ALA A 392 -17.39 -3.26 8.83
CA ALA A 392 -18.61 -2.71 8.26
C ALA A 392 -18.43 -1.30 7.70
N ARG A 393 -17.49 -0.49 8.25
CA ARG A 393 -17.16 0.85 7.76
C ARG A 393 -16.53 0.80 6.37
N ALA A 394 -15.58 -0.11 6.16
CA ALA A 394 -14.95 -0.31 4.85
C ALA A 394 -15.95 -0.82 3.81
N GLN A 395 -16.84 -1.74 4.23
CA GLN A 395 -17.92 -2.21 3.37
C GLN A 395 -18.86 -1.07 2.97
N TRP A 396 -19.17 -0.19 3.92
CA TRP A 396 -19.98 1.00 3.67
C TRP A 396 -19.27 1.98 2.73
N ALA A 397 -18.01 2.31 2.99
CA ALA A 397 -17.24 3.20 2.13
C ALA A 397 -17.16 2.67 0.69
N ALA A 398 -16.97 1.35 0.53
CA ALA A 398 -16.97 0.72 -0.79
C ALA A 398 -18.33 0.81 -1.46
N LEU A 399 -19.42 0.50 -0.74
CA LEU A 399 -20.79 0.61 -1.27
C LEU A 399 -21.11 2.04 -1.67
N TYR A 400 -20.73 3.01 -0.84
CA TYR A 400 -20.88 4.43 -1.13
C TYR A 400 -20.22 4.81 -2.47
N GLY A 401 -18.93 4.47 -2.63
CA GLY A 401 -18.20 4.74 -3.86
C GLY A 401 -18.85 4.10 -5.08
N VAL A 402 -19.26 2.82 -4.97
CA VAL A 402 -19.94 2.12 -6.06
C VAL A 402 -21.26 2.82 -6.44
N ILE A 403 -22.08 3.22 -5.47
CA ILE A 403 -23.35 3.92 -5.75
C ILE A 403 -23.09 5.26 -6.45
N LYS A 404 -22.13 6.04 -5.95
CA LYS A 404 -21.78 7.35 -6.54
C LYS A 404 -21.22 7.17 -7.97
N ILE A 405 -20.34 6.22 -8.21
CA ILE A 405 -19.81 5.93 -9.54
C ILE A 405 -20.92 5.47 -10.48
N THR A 406 -21.87 4.67 -10.01
CA THR A 406 -22.99 4.17 -10.81
C THR A 406 -23.87 5.33 -11.33
N GLN A 407 -23.86 6.50 -10.68
CA GLN A 407 -24.58 7.68 -11.18
C GLN A 407 -24.08 8.15 -12.55
N LEU A 408 -22.88 7.77 -12.94
CA LEU A 408 -22.25 8.12 -14.22
C LEU A 408 -22.57 7.10 -15.32
N ALA A 409 -23.15 5.95 -14.98
CA ALA A 409 -23.51 4.96 -15.96
C ALA A 409 -24.63 5.47 -16.89
N ASP A 410 -24.43 5.31 -18.19
CA ASP A 410 -25.44 5.64 -19.19
C ASP A 410 -26.55 4.60 -19.14
N TRP A 411 -27.75 5.05 -18.81
CA TRP A 411 -28.94 4.23 -18.89
C TRP A 411 -29.60 4.39 -20.27
N HIS A 412 -29.68 3.30 -21.03
CA HIS A 412 -30.39 3.24 -22.29
C HIS A 412 -31.71 2.49 -22.11
N PRO A 413 -32.88 3.23 -22.11
CA PRO A 413 -34.19 2.62 -21.88
C PRO A 413 -34.57 1.57 -22.94
N ASN A 414 -33.89 1.57 -24.09
CA ASN A 414 -34.11 0.62 -25.19
C ASN A 414 -33.24 -0.65 -25.06
N ASP A 415 -32.33 -0.71 -24.13
CA ASP A 415 -31.67 -1.94 -23.71
C ASP A 415 -32.69 -2.76 -22.87
N LYS A 416 -33.85 -3.01 -23.44
CA LYS A 416 -34.86 -3.87 -22.87
C LYS A 416 -34.28 -5.27 -22.79
N GLY A 417 -33.72 -5.59 -21.65
CA GLY A 417 -33.69 -6.95 -21.21
C GLY A 417 -35.12 -7.45 -21.35
N GLY A 418 -35.30 -8.52 -22.10
CA GLY A 418 -36.62 -9.05 -22.36
C GLY A 418 -37.40 -9.26 -21.07
N THR A 419 -38.61 -8.86 -21.09
CA THR A 419 -39.66 -9.17 -20.10
C THR A 419 -39.70 -10.66 -19.87
#